data_ddaaaa9a39195819e411b7038c34e7cc
#
_entry.id   ddaaaa9a39195819e411b7038c34e7cc
#
_cell.length_a   1.000
_cell.length_b   1.000
_cell.length_c   1.000
_cell.angle_alpha   90.00
_cell.angle_beta   90.00
_cell.angle_gamma   90.00
#
_symmetry.space_group_name_H-M   'P 1'
#
loop_
_entity.id
_entity.type
_entity.pdbx_description
1 polymer ?
#
loop_
_entity_poly.entity_id
_entity_poly.type
_entity_poly.pdbx_seq_one_letter_code
_entity_poly.pdbx_strand_id
1 'polypeptide(L)'
;MAFELETTLPTGVSGNYWRLGFVQVVCNDDPYCTVSMDLYLNRQAKIDGKSLMERRNTNIPLMDIDASFSFDFRACIYNALKQFPEWAGAVDIYDDPNKVPVTREMSVETVMETALEFPFYAYDPYNVPLTFSIVDEPTNGTATQINGVCTYTPEAGFAGTDTFTYQATNGEFTSDPATITVLVPSLYPVATSSVVETNMNTDVEITLDGTDPSDLSLTYTVENPTHGTVLQDDDVVIYTPATDYIGEDRFTFTASNGTYSSESAIVSITVNTLVPTASDVSALTQMNTDVYVPSNASDPAGASLTYSIVVPPANGIAIETNGVFAYTPNLDYVGTDSFTYKVSNGTYESTEATVTITIGAS
;
A
#
# COMPACT_ATOMS: atom_id res chain seq x y z
N MET A 1 -31.82 -4.98 -29.06
CA MET A 1 -30.66 -4.16 -28.67
C MET A 1 -29.93 -3.76 -29.95
N ALA A 2 -29.68 -2.48 -30.18
CA ALA A 2 -28.99 -2.04 -31.39
C ALA A 2 -27.54 -1.69 -31.01
N PHE A 3 -26.56 -2.28 -31.67
CA PHE A 3 -25.14 -1.99 -31.50
C PHE A 3 -24.58 -1.41 -32.81
N GLU A 4 -23.88 -0.32 -32.74
CA GLU A 4 -23.11 0.20 -33.86
C GLU A 4 -21.70 -0.40 -33.76
N LEU A 5 -21.37 -1.34 -34.64
CA LEU A 5 -20.03 -1.97 -34.70
C LEU A 5 -19.32 -1.47 -35.94
N GLU A 6 -18.37 -0.56 -35.79
CA GLU A 6 -17.48 -0.16 -36.86
C GLU A 6 -16.37 -1.21 -37.04
N THR A 7 -16.53 -2.15 -37.94
CA THR A 7 -15.46 -3.10 -38.27
C THR A 7 -15.21 -3.10 -39.77
N THR A 8 -13.96 -3.22 -40.16
CA THR A 8 -13.52 -3.31 -41.56
C THR A 8 -13.29 -4.79 -41.86
N LEU A 9 -14.05 -5.36 -42.78
CA LEU A 9 -13.86 -6.72 -43.28
C LEU A 9 -12.88 -6.69 -44.46
N PRO A 10 -11.73 -7.37 -44.41
CA PRO A 10 -10.86 -7.50 -45.57
C PRO A 10 -11.52 -8.41 -46.60
N THR A 11 -11.71 -7.92 -47.81
CA THR A 11 -12.04 -8.77 -48.95
C THR A 11 -10.75 -9.17 -49.64
N GLY A 12 -10.58 -10.42 -50.06
CA GLY A 12 -9.39 -10.92 -50.73
C GLY A 12 -9.10 -10.28 -52.12
N VAL A 13 -9.71 -9.13 -52.43
CA VAL A 13 -9.48 -8.34 -53.64
C VAL A 13 -8.72 -7.09 -53.24
N SER A 14 -7.53 -6.89 -53.78
CA SER A 14 -6.64 -5.79 -53.47
C SER A 14 -7.35 -4.43 -53.58
N GLY A 15 -7.45 -3.74 -52.43
CA GLY A 15 -7.87 -2.34 -52.33
C GLY A 15 -9.33 -2.06 -51.92
N ASN A 16 -10.19 -3.06 -51.80
CA ASN A 16 -11.60 -2.88 -51.44
C ASN A 16 -11.88 -3.45 -50.06
N TYR A 17 -12.32 -2.58 -49.14
CA TYR A 17 -12.74 -2.97 -47.80
C TYR A 17 -14.26 -2.77 -47.68
N TRP A 18 -14.94 -3.80 -47.21
CA TRP A 18 -16.32 -3.69 -46.76
C TRP A 18 -16.35 -3.21 -45.30
N ARG A 19 -17.26 -2.31 -45.03
CA ARG A 19 -17.49 -1.85 -43.64
C ARG A 19 -18.87 -2.26 -43.19
N LEU A 20 -18.93 -2.95 -42.06
CA LEU A 20 -20.17 -3.21 -41.36
C LEU A 20 -20.64 -1.89 -40.74
N GLY A 21 -21.71 -1.29 -41.25
CA GLY A 21 -22.17 0.04 -40.80
C GLY A 21 -23.14 -0.03 -39.64
N PHE A 22 -23.99 -1.05 -39.62
CA PHE A 22 -25.03 -1.21 -38.61
C PHE A 22 -25.41 -2.68 -38.48
N VAL A 23 -25.46 -3.16 -37.23
CA VAL A 23 -25.98 -4.50 -36.94
C VAL A 23 -27.11 -4.37 -35.93
N GLN A 24 -28.28 -4.83 -36.32
CA GLN A 24 -29.41 -4.92 -35.44
C GLN A 24 -29.71 -6.40 -35.17
N VAL A 25 -29.69 -6.80 -33.92
CA VAL A 25 -30.10 -8.13 -33.49
C VAL A 25 -31.47 -7.97 -32.83
N VAL A 26 -32.45 -8.66 -33.40
CA VAL A 26 -33.80 -8.73 -32.82
C VAL A 26 -34.05 -10.18 -32.44
N CYS A 27 -34.05 -10.43 -31.12
CA CYS A 27 -34.47 -11.70 -30.54
C CYS A 27 -35.93 -11.57 -30.14
N ASN A 28 -36.81 -12.29 -30.81
CA ASN A 28 -38.20 -12.44 -30.41
C ASN A 28 -38.35 -13.75 -29.61
N ASP A 29 -39.53 -14.08 -29.12
CA ASP A 29 -39.82 -15.38 -28.46
C ASP A 29 -39.69 -16.62 -29.37
N ASP A 30 -39.08 -16.47 -30.53
CA ASP A 30 -38.74 -17.50 -31.52
C ASP A 30 -37.35 -18.06 -31.18
N PRO A 31 -37.03 -19.36 -31.41
CA PRO A 31 -35.72 -19.96 -31.21
C PRO A 31 -34.59 -19.36 -32.08
N TYR A 32 -34.87 -18.34 -32.85
CA TYR A 32 -33.92 -17.67 -33.74
C TYR A 32 -33.86 -16.17 -33.46
N CYS A 33 -32.65 -15.58 -33.46
CA CYS A 33 -32.46 -14.13 -33.53
C CYS A 33 -32.33 -13.69 -35.01
N THR A 34 -33.03 -12.62 -35.38
CA THR A 34 -32.84 -12.00 -36.69
C THR A 34 -31.73 -10.96 -36.61
N VAL A 35 -30.70 -11.15 -37.43
CA VAL A 35 -29.58 -10.20 -37.55
C VAL A 35 -29.74 -9.43 -38.85
N SER A 36 -29.92 -8.12 -38.75
CA SER A 36 -29.97 -7.21 -39.89
C SER A 36 -28.61 -6.48 -40.00
N MET A 37 -28.01 -6.52 -41.17
CA MET A 37 -26.69 -5.95 -41.43
C MET A 37 -26.74 -4.94 -42.58
N ASP A 38 -26.17 -3.77 -42.37
CA ASP A 38 -25.97 -2.75 -43.38
C ASP A 38 -24.51 -2.80 -43.86
N LEU A 39 -24.30 -3.10 -45.12
CA LEU A 39 -22.97 -3.27 -45.74
C LEU A 39 -22.63 -2.07 -46.66
N TYR A 40 -21.46 -1.48 -46.45
CA TYR A 40 -20.94 -0.36 -47.24
C TYR A 40 -19.68 -0.78 -48.03
N LEU A 41 -19.54 -0.29 -49.24
CA LEU A 41 -18.45 -0.66 -50.16
C LEU A 41 -17.06 -0.24 -49.66
N ASN A 42 -16.97 0.90 -48.97
CA ASN A 42 -15.77 1.38 -48.32
C ASN A 42 -16.10 2.54 -47.37
N ARG A 43 -15.10 3.02 -46.65
CA ARG A 43 -15.25 4.15 -45.75
C ARG A 43 -15.75 5.43 -46.45
N GLN A 44 -15.27 5.68 -47.68
CA GLN A 44 -15.61 6.87 -48.44
C GLN A 44 -17.08 6.87 -48.85
N ALA A 45 -17.63 5.70 -49.22
CA ALA A 45 -19.05 5.58 -49.58
C ALA A 45 -19.98 5.95 -48.41
N LYS A 46 -19.57 5.66 -47.16
CA LYS A 46 -20.32 6.10 -45.97
C LYS A 46 -20.25 7.62 -45.76
N ILE A 47 -19.06 8.23 -45.96
CA ILE A 47 -18.84 9.67 -45.82
C ILE A 47 -19.62 10.45 -46.90
N ASP A 48 -19.63 9.94 -48.12
CA ASP A 48 -20.28 10.57 -49.28
C ASP A 48 -21.82 10.40 -49.31
N GLY A 49 -22.40 9.75 -48.27
CA GLY A 49 -23.85 9.51 -48.24
C GLY A 49 -24.38 8.61 -49.36
N LYS A 50 -23.48 7.87 -50.01
CA LYS A 50 -23.89 6.92 -51.05
C LYS A 50 -24.59 5.75 -50.42
N SER A 51 -25.66 5.33 -51.10
CA SER A 51 -26.63 4.36 -50.62
C SER A 51 -25.99 3.04 -50.16
N LEU A 52 -26.60 2.52 -49.12
CA LEU A 52 -26.49 1.15 -48.66
C LEU A 52 -26.37 0.19 -49.88
N MET A 53 -25.25 -0.54 -49.99
CA MET A 53 -25.14 -1.50 -51.08
C MET A 53 -26.14 -2.65 -50.94
N GLU A 54 -26.35 -3.08 -49.71
CA GLU A 54 -27.32 -4.16 -49.43
C GLU A 54 -27.68 -4.22 -47.95
N ARG A 55 -28.96 -4.41 -47.64
CA ARG A 55 -29.43 -4.83 -46.31
C ARG A 55 -29.75 -6.32 -46.38
N ARG A 56 -29.04 -7.12 -45.58
CA ARG A 56 -29.32 -8.56 -45.47
C ARG A 56 -29.83 -8.90 -44.07
N ASN A 57 -30.83 -9.75 -44.05
CA ASN A 57 -31.36 -10.34 -42.83
C ASN A 57 -31.03 -11.84 -42.85
N THR A 58 -30.44 -12.33 -41.76
CA THR A 58 -30.23 -13.75 -41.55
C THR A 58 -30.72 -14.16 -40.18
N ASN A 59 -31.23 -15.38 -40.06
CA ASN A 59 -31.66 -15.96 -38.80
C ASN A 59 -30.53 -16.78 -38.21
N ILE A 60 -30.11 -16.44 -37.01
CA ILE A 60 -29.09 -17.18 -36.27
C ILE A 60 -29.78 -17.94 -35.13
N PRO A 61 -29.57 -19.25 -34.97
CA PRO A 61 -30.16 -20.03 -33.90
C PRO A 61 -29.76 -19.47 -32.50
N LEU A 62 -30.70 -19.41 -31.59
CA LEU A 62 -30.48 -18.92 -30.23
C LEU A 62 -29.44 -19.76 -29.45
N MET A 63 -29.25 -21.03 -29.85
CA MET A 63 -28.22 -21.91 -29.26
C MET A 63 -26.78 -21.43 -29.52
N ASP A 64 -26.59 -20.63 -30.59
CA ASP A 64 -25.27 -20.09 -30.96
C ASP A 64 -25.01 -18.71 -30.23
N ILE A 65 -25.97 -18.23 -29.47
CA ILE A 65 -25.90 -16.99 -28.69
C ILE A 65 -25.82 -17.38 -27.20
N ASP A 66 -24.60 -17.63 -26.72
CA ASP A 66 -24.38 -17.89 -25.30
C ASP A 66 -24.75 -16.66 -24.47
N ALA A 67 -25.57 -16.86 -23.43
CA ALA A 67 -26.03 -15.82 -22.53
C ALA A 67 -24.92 -15.29 -21.59
N SER A 68 -23.74 -15.89 -21.58
CA SER A 68 -22.55 -15.43 -20.87
C SER A 68 -21.72 -14.50 -21.74
N PHE A 69 -21.96 -13.26 -21.76
CA PHE A 69 -21.26 -12.03 -22.19
C PHE A 69 -19.88 -12.10 -22.91
N SER A 70 -19.39 -13.23 -23.38
CA SER A 70 -18.13 -13.39 -24.11
C SER A 70 -18.30 -13.86 -25.58
N PHE A 71 -19.44 -13.54 -26.16
CA PHE A 71 -19.76 -13.93 -27.52
C PHE A 71 -18.95 -13.10 -28.53
N ASP A 72 -18.07 -13.73 -29.31
CA ASP A 72 -17.47 -13.05 -30.46
C ASP A 72 -18.51 -12.94 -31.57
N PHE A 73 -19.30 -11.89 -31.47
CA PHE A 73 -20.34 -11.54 -32.42
C PHE A 73 -19.81 -11.41 -33.86
N ARG A 74 -18.52 -11.12 -34.03
CA ARG A 74 -17.85 -11.02 -35.32
C ARG A 74 -17.73 -12.40 -35.98
N ALA A 75 -17.28 -13.40 -35.24
CA ALA A 75 -17.14 -14.77 -35.73
C ALA A 75 -18.48 -15.36 -36.17
N CYS A 76 -19.56 -15.11 -35.41
CA CYS A 76 -20.90 -15.56 -35.79
C CYS A 76 -21.43 -14.88 -37.05
N ILE A 77 -21.25 -13.57 -37.18
CA ILE A 77 -21.65 -12.85 -38.42
C ILE A 77 -20.86 -13.36 -39.60
N TYR A 78 -19.57 -13.59 -39.39
CA TYR A 78 -18.69 -14.06 -40.47
C TYR A 78 -19.04 -15.48 -40.94
N ASN A 79 -19.29 -16.39 -40.01
CA ASN A 79 -19.74 -17.74 -40.33
C ASN A 79 -21.12 -17.76 -41.05
N ALA A 80 -22.02 -16.87 -40.62
CA ALA A 80 -23.29 -16.69 -41.30
C ALA A 80 -23.14 -16.10 -42.72
N LEU A 81 -22.17 -15.21 -42.94
CA LEU A 81 -21.86 -14.63 -44.23
C LEU A 81 -21.25 -15.68 -45.20
N LYS A 82 -20.42 -16.61 -44.73
CA LYS A 82 -19.82 -17.66 -45.52
C LYS A 82 -20.84 -18.63 -46.15
N GLN A 83 -22.06 -18.68 -45.65
CA GLN A 83 -23.15 -19.49 -46.25
C GLN A 83 -23.67 -18.89 -47.55
N PHE A 84 -23.30 -17.66 -47.90
CA PHE A 84 -23.67 -17.05 -49.17
C PHE A 84 -22.57 -17.30 -50.20
N PRO A 85 -22.93 -17.73 -51.47
CA PRO A 85 -21.96 -18.10 -52.49
C PRO A 85 -20.91 -17.04 -52.82
N GLU A 86 -21.28 -15.77 -52.75
CA GLU A 86 -20.39 -14.63 -53.02
C GLU A 86 -19.33 -14.40 -51.92
N TRP A 87 -19.52 -14.99 -50.71
CA TRP A 87 -18.61 -14.89 -49.60
C TRP A 87 -17.90 -16.22 -49.28
N ALA A 88 -18.24 -17.29 -49.98
CA ALA A 88 -17.69 -18.62 -49.72
C ALA A 88 -16.16 -18.72 -49.86
N GLY A 89 -15.54 -17.78 -50.59
CA GLY A 89 -14.09 -17.69 -50.76
C GLY A 89 -13.43 -16.58 -49.95
N ALA A 90 -14.19 -15.88 -49.09
CA ALA A 90 -13.62 -14.85 -48.22
C ALA A 90 -12.73 -15.50 -47.16
N VAL A 91 -11.48 -15.09 -47.11
CA VAL A 91 -10.53 -15.54 -46.09
C VAL A 91 -10.75 -14.65 -44.86
N ASP A 92 -11.13 -15.28 -43.76
CA ASP A 92 -11.27 -14.62 -42.45
C ASP A 92 -9.88 -14.34 -41.85
N ILE A 93 -9.75 -13.24 -41.14
CA ILE A 93 -8.64 -13.09 -40.22
C ILE A 93 -8.70 -14.13 -39.07
N TYR A 94 -9.85 -14.79 -38.92
CA TYR A 94 -10.06 -15.95 -38.05
C TYR A 94 -9.98 -17.29 -38.79
N ASP A 95 -9.85 -17.31 -40.12
CA ASP A 95 -9.44 -18.50 -40.85
C ASP A 95 -7.92 -18.68 -40.63
N ASP A 96 -7.54 -19.07 -39.42
CA ASP A 96 -6.22 -19.63 -39.22
C ASP A 96 -6.10 -20.83 -40.16
N PRO A 97 -5.21 -20.81 -41.18
CA PRO A 97 -5.03 -21.92 -42.10
C PRO A 97 -4.64 -23.21 -41.38
N ASN A 98 -4.18 -23.09 -40.14
CA ASN A 98 -3.79 -24.21 -39.29
C ASN A 98 -4.93 -24.71 -38.40
N LYS A 99 -6.11 -24.07 -38.39
CA LYS A 99 -7.27 -24.48 -37.58
C LYS A 99 -6.97 -24.58 -36.09
N VAL A 100 -6.10 -23.73 -35.60
CA VAL A 100 -5.64 -23.72 -34.19
C VAL A 100 -6.70 -23.09 -33.32
N PRO A 101 -7.10 -23.71 -32.22
CA PRO A 101 -7.94 -23.06 -31.20
C PRO A 101 -7.27 -21.83 -30.61
N VAL A 102 -8.05 -20.87 -30.14
CA VAL A 102 -7.57 -19.63 -29.51
C VAL A 102 -8.03 -19.60 -28.07
N THR A 103 -7.08 -19.55 -27.14
CA THR A 103 -7.29 -19.39 -25.71
C THR A 103 -7.30 -17.91 -25.34
N ARG A 104 -7.82 -17.59 -24.16
CA ARG A 104 -7.93 -16.23 -23.68
C ARG A 104 -7.31 -16.10 -22.28
N GLU A 105 -6.52 -15.04 -22.09
CA GLU A 105 -6.06 -14.64 -20.75
C GLU A 105 -7.23 -14.27 -19.85
N MET A 106 -7.13 -14.61 -18.57
CA MET A 106 -8.17 -14.35 -17.57
C MET A 106 -7.56 -13.85 -16.27
N SER A 107 -8.33 -13.02 -15.57
CA SER A 107 -8.05 -12.64 -14.20
C SER A 107 -9.25 -13.02 -13.33
N VAL A 108 -8.98 -13.72 -12.25
CA VAL A 108 -9.99 -14.18 -11.29
C VAL A 108 -9.53 -13.83 -9.87
N GLU A 109 -10.46 -13.82 -8.93
CA GLU A 109 -10.19 -13.51 -7.54
C GLU A 109 -10.83 -14.58 -6.64
N THR A 110 -10.12 -14.99 -5.62
CA THR A 110 -10.62 -15.87 -4.56
C THR A 110 -10.23 -15.33 -3.19
N VAL A 111 -10.69 -16.01 -2.13
CA VAL A 111 -10.32 -15.69 -0.75
C VAL A 111 -9.24 -16.68 -0.29
N MET A 112 -8.34 -16.26 0.60
CA MET A 112 -7.35 -17.14 1.22
C MET A 112 -8.01 -18.45 1.70
N GLU A 113 -7.32 -19.58 1.51
CA GLU A 113 -7.75 -20.93 1.91
C GLU A 113 -9.09 -21.39 1.29
N THR A 114 -9.60 -20.67 0.28
CA THR A 114 -10.87 -20.97 -0.39
C THR A 114 -10.64 -21.34 -1.84
N ALA A 115 -11.07 -22.54 -2.20
CA ALA A 115 -11.02 -22.99 -3.60
C ALA A 115 -11.99 -22.20 -4.47
N LEU A 116 -11.56 -21.87 -5.69
CA LEU A 116 -12.34 -21.17 -6.70
C LEU A 116 -12.55 -22.06 -7.92
N GLU A 117 -13.79 -22.20 -8.35
CA GLU A 117 -14.13 -22.86 -9.60
C GLU A 117 -14.51 -21.82 -10.68
N PHE A 118 -13.94 -21.97 -11.87
CA PHE A 118 -14.24 -21.12 -13.03
C PHE A 118 -14.00 -21.86 -14.35
N PRO A 119 -14.74 -21.54 -15.42
CA PRO A 119 -14.52 -22.16 -16.71
C PRO A 119 -13.28 -21.60 -17.41
N PHE A 120 -12.57 -22.44 -18.16
CA PHE A 120 -11.62 -21.98 -19.17
C PHE A 120 -12.37 -21.48 -20.41
N TYR A 121 -11.84 -20.46 -21.06
CA TYR A 121 -12.39 -19.93 -22.30
C TYR A 121 -11.44 -20.13 -23.47
N ALA A 122 -11.94 -20.83 -24.48
CA ALA A 122 -11.27 -20.93 -25.75
C ALA A 122 -12.29 -20.96 -26.88
N TYR A 123 -11.85 -20.58 -28.04
CA TYR A 123 -12.64 -20.58 -29.27
C TYR A 123 -11.96 -21.44 -30.32
N ASP A 124 -12.71 -22.33 -30.95
CA ASP A 124 -12.29 -23.06 -32.15
C ASP A 124 -12.95 -22.47 -33.39
N PRO A 125 -12.18 -22.07 -34.43
CA PRO A 125 -12.74 -21.44 -35.63
C PRO A 125 -13.76 -22.28 -36.36
N TYR A 126 -13.73 -23.60 -36.18
CA TYR A 126 -14.61 -24.55 -36.84
C TYR A 126 -15.64 -25.20 -35.92
N ASN A 127 -15.81 -24.65 -34.70
CA ASN A 127 -16.72 -25.18 -33.68
C ASN A 127 -16.47 -26.67 -33.34
N VAL A 128 -15.21 -27.09 -33.41
CA VAL A 128 -14.84 -28.43 -32.94
C VAL A 128 -14.82 -28.42 -31.40
N PRO A 129 -15.36 -29.45 -30.77
CA PRO A 129 -15.29 -29.57 -29.31
C PRO A 129 -13.85 -29.48 -28.80
N LEU A 130 -13.65 -28.67 -27.77
CA LEU A 130 -12.34 -28.44 -27.17
C LEU A 130 -12.15 -29.25 -25.88
N THR A 131 -10.92 -29.72 -25.71
CA THR A 131 -10.42 -30.22 -24.43
C THR A 131 -9.32 -29.31 -23.92
N PHE A 132 -9.19 -29.21 -22.60
CA PHE A 132 -8.29 -28.27 -21.96
C PHE A 132 -7.22 -29.00 -21.14
N SER A 133 -6.05 -28.40 -21.01
CA SER A 133 -4.98 -28.86 -20.14
C SER A 133 -4.26 -27.68 -19.50
N ILE A 134 -3.82 -27.86 -18.27
CA ILE A 134 -2.90 -26.93 -17.60
C ILE A 134 -1.51 -27.22 -18.16
N VAL A 135 -0.75 -26.15 -18.46
CA VAL A 135 0.61 -26.23 -19.04
C VAL A 135 1.64 -25.98 -17.97
N ASP A 136 1.59 -24.78 -17.34
CA ASP A 136 2.41 -24.45 -16.20
C ASP A 136 1.53 -24.41 -14.98
N GLU A 137 1.96 -25.07 -13.92
CA GLU A 137 1.24 -25.10 -12.64
C GLU A 137 1.43 -23.79 -11.87
N PRO A 138 0.45 -23.37 -11.03
CA PRO A 138 0.65 -22.24 -10.15
C PRO A 138 1.72 -22.50 -9.11
N THR A 139 2.39 -21.44 -8.64
CA THR A 139 3.50 -21.55 -7.67
C THR A 139 3.00 -21.59 -6.22
N ASN A 140 1.88 -20.90 -5.95
CA ASN A 140 1.37 -20.69 -4.58
C ASN A 140 -0.01 -21.31 -4.37
N GLY A 141 -0.29 -22.37 -5.10
CA GLY A 141 -1.56 -23.09 -5.02
C GLY A 141 -1.53 -24.34 -5.86
N THR A 142 -2.69 -24.94 -6.04
CA THR A 142 -2.91 -26.06 -6.95
C THR A 142 -4.03 -25.75 -7.90
N ALA A 143 -3.86 -26.10 -9.18
CA ALA A 143 -4.90 -26.00 -10.17
C ALA A 143 -5.22 -27.39 -10.74
N THR A 144 -6.49 -27.69 -10.82
CA THR A 144 -6.99 -28.92 -11.48
C THR A 144 -8.11 -28.56 -12.43
N GLN A 145 -8.32 -29.35 -13.47
CA GLN A 145 -9.43 -29.11 -14.38
C GLN A 145 -10.20 -30.39 -14.71
N ILE A 146 -11.52 -30.27 -14.84
CA ILE A 146 -12.42 -31.33 -15.29
C ILE A 146 -13.40 -30.72 -16.28
N ASN A 147 -13.43 -31.27 -17.50
CA ASN A 147 -14.36 -30.84 -18.56
C ASN A 147 -14.33 -29.32 -18.85
N GLY A 148 -13.14 -28.69 -18.75
CA GLY A 148 -13.00 -27.26 -19.01
C GLY A 148 -13.36 -26.35 -17.83
N VAL A 149 -13.69 -26.91 -16.68
CA VAL A 149 -13.83 -26.17 -15.42
C VAL A 149 -12.54 -26.34 -14.63
N CYS A 150 -11.91 -25.24 -14.27
CA CYS A 150 -10.74 -25.19 -13.42
C CYS A 150 -11.16 -25.03 -11.98
N THR A 151 -10.51 -25.78 -11.09
CA THR A 151 -10.55 -25.56 -9.64
C THR A 151 -9.15 -25.13 -9.19
N TYR A 152 -9.00 -23.90 -8.75
CA TYR A 152 -7.78 -23.37 -8.14
C TYR A 152 -7.95 -23.35 -6.63
N THR A 153 -6.96 -23.85 -5.90
CA THR A 153 -6.92 -23.83 -4.42
C THR A 153 -5.62 -23.15 -3.99
N PRO A 154 -5.67 -21.98 -3.34
CA PRO A 154 -4.50 -21.32 -2.78
C PRO A 154 -3.78 -22.21 -1.77
N GLU A 155 -2.46 -22.12 -1.67
CA GLU A 155 -1.70 -22.69 -0.57
C GLU A 155 -2.10 -22.04 0.76
N ALA A 156 -2.02 -22.81 1.86
CA ALA A 156 -2.40 -22.31 3.19
C ALA A 156 -1.57 -21.06 3.56
N GLY A 157 -2.26 -20.00 3.95
CA GLY A 157 -1.64 -18.71 4.31
C GLY A 157 -1.18 -17.85 3.13
N PHE A 158 -1.33 -18.30 1.89
CA PHE A 158 -0.94 -17.49 0.73
C PHE A 158 -1.90 -16.31 0.51
N ALA A 159 -1.31 -15.12 0.37
CA ALA A 159 -1.96 -13.92 -0.11
C ALA A 159 -1.07 -13.26 -1.17
N GLY A 160 -1.65 -12.78 -2.25
CA GLY A 160 -0.92 -12.18 -3.35
C GLY A 160 -1.49 -12.56 -4.71
N THR A 161 -0.66 -12.45 -5.74
CA THR A 161 -1.02 -12.83 -7.10
C THR A 161 -0.30 -14.12 -7.46
N ASP A 162 -1.04 -15.12 -7.91
CA ASP A 162 -0.51 -16.34 -8.48
C ASP A 162 -0.86 -16.43 -9.97
N THR A 163 -0.08 -17.18 -10.73
CA THR A 163 -0.29 -17.32 -12.16
C THR A 163 -0.02 -18.76 -12.62
N PHE A 164 -0.80 -19.21 -13.55
CA PHE A 164 -0.59 -20.47 -14.26
C PHE A 164 -1.08 -20.36 -15.71
N THR A 165 -0.75 -21.34 -16.54
CA THR A 165 -1.13 -21.28 -17.95
C THR A 165 -1.98 -22.50 -18.34
N TYR A 166 -2.84 -22.31 -19.32
CA TYR A 166 -3.66 -23.37 -19.89
C TYR A 166 -3.68 -23.30 -21.42
N GLN A 167 -3.98 -24.40 -22.05
CA GLN A 167 -4.15 -24.53 -23.48
C GLN A 167 -5.42 -25.32 -23.81
N ALA A 168 -5.90 -25.16 -25.02
CA ALA A 168 -7.03 -25.89 -25.55
C ALA A 168 -6.63 -26.68 -26.82
N THR A 169 -7.19 -27.89 -27.02
CA THR A 169 -7.00 -28.66 -28.23
C THR A 169 -8.32 -29.17 -28.79
N ASN A 170 -8.44 -29.16 -30.10
CA ASN A 170 -9.55 -29.76 -30.86
C ASN A 170 -9.27 -31.20 -31.29
N GLY A 171 -8.17 -31.80 -30.81
CA GLY A 171 -7.73 -33.15 -31.13
C GLY A 171 -6.74 -33.23 -32.29
N GLU A 172 -6.66 -32.21 -33.15
CA GLU A 172 -5.69 -32.10 -34.26
C GLU A 172 -4.68 -30.99 -34.00
N PHE A 173 -5.14 -29.84 -33.49
CA PHE A 173 -4.33 -28.65 -33.21
C PHE A 173 -4.48 -28.23 -31.74
N THR A 174 -3.43 -27.60 -31.21
CA THR A 174 -3.37 -27.06 -29.82
C THR A 174 -3.09 -25.61 -29.91
N SER A 175 -3.78 -24.82 -29.06
CA SER A 175 -3.60 -23.37 -28.95
C SER A 175 -2.24 -23.00 -28.36
N ASP A 176 -1.83 -21.76 -28.52
CA ASP A 176 -0.84 -21.16 -27.64
C ASP A 176 -1.35 -21.16 -26.18
N PRO A 177 -0.46 -21.27 -25.18
CA PRO A 177 -0.84 -21.15 -23.80
C PRO A 177 -1.37 -19.74 -23.46
N ALA A 178 -2.43 -19.66 -22.68
CA ALA A 178 -2.96 -18.42 -22.14
C ALA A 178 -2.78 -18.38 -20.62
N THR A 179 -2.51 -17.19 -20.08
CA THR A 179 -2.25 -16.97 -18.66
C THR A 179 -3.54 -16.76 -17.88
N ILE A 180 -3.66 -17.47 -16.77
CA ILE A 180 -4.62 -17.19 -15.71
C ILE A 180 -3.89 -16.43 -14.60
N THR A 181 -4.42 -15.29 -14.21
CA THR A 181 -3.95 -14.52 -13.06
C THR A 181 -4.98 -14.64 -11.94
N VAL A 182 -4.57 -15.17 -10.80
CA VAL A 182 -5.43 -15.32 -9.62
C VAL A 182 -5.00 -14.30 -8.57
N LEU A 183 -5.89 -13.42 -8.17
CA LEU A 183 -5.69 -12.54 -7.01
C LEU A 183 -6.27 -13.21 -5.77
N VAL A 184 -5.45 -13.29 -4.73
CA VAL A 184 -5.83 -13.78 -3.40
C VAL A 184 -5.56 -12.66 -2.39
N PRO A 185 -6.54 -11.81 -2.04
CA PRO A 185 -6.37 -10.75 -1.05
C PRO A 185 -5.94 -11.30 0.30
N SER A 186 -5.12 -10.53 1.03
CA SER A 186 -4.73 -10.85 2.39
C SER A 186 -5.92 -10.71 3.34
N LEU A 187 -6.09 -11.65 4.26
CA LEU A 187 -7.03 -11.57 5.38
C LEU A 187 -6.32 -11.27 6.71
N TYR A 188 -5.00 -11.09 6.67
CA TYR A 188 -4.24 -10.71 7.85
C TYR A 188 -4.49 -9.24 8.20
N PRO A 189 -4.80 -8.93 9.46
CA PRO A 189 -4.83 -7.54 9.91
C PRO A 189 -3.43 -6.92 9.84
N VAL A 190 -3.38 -5.61 9.86
CA VAL A 190 -2.14 -4.82 9.87
C VAL A 190 -2.10 -4.00 11.15
N ALA A 191 -1.05 -4.14 11.96
CA ALA A 191 -0.77 -3.26 13.08
C ALA A 191 0.14 -2.12 12.63
N THR A 192 -0.12 -0.90 13.10
CA THR A 192 0.58 0.32 12.68
C THR A 192 1.59 0.76 13.74
N SER A 193 2.87 0.87 13.38
CA SER A 193 3.91 1.39 14.28
C SER A 193 3.71 2.87 14.56
N SER A 194 4.04 3.31 15.79
CA SER A 194 3.90 4.69 16.21
C SER A 194 5.11 5.19 17.00
N VAL A 195 5.20 6.52 17.17
CA VAL A 195 6.23 7.19 17.95
C VAL A 195 5.54 8.10 18.96
N VAL A 196 5.98 8.04 20.21
CA VAL A 196 5.41 8.79 21.33
C VAL A 196 6.52 9.40 22.15
N GLU A 197 6.25 10.55 22.74
CA GLU A 197 7.16 11.19 23.69
C GLU A 197 6.48 11.34 25.05
N THR A 198 7.26 11.16 26.10
CA THR A 198 6.86 11.48 27.48
C THR A 198 8.05 12.05 28.25
N ASN A 199 7.80 12.48 29.48
CA ASN A 199 8.86 12.90 30.37
C ASN A 199 9.17 11.81 31.42
N MET A 200 10.38 11.85 31.97
CA MET A 200 10.75 10.98 33.07
C MET A 200 9.69 11.05 34.18
N ASN A 201 9.39 9.89 34.77
CA ASN A 201 8.40 9.75 35.84
C ASN A 201 6.97 10.22 35.48
N THR A 202 6.64 10.26 34.18
CA THR A 202 5.32 10.69 33.68
C THR A 202 4.74 9.63 32.80
N ASP A 203 3.55 9.14 33.15
CA ASP A 203 2.82 8.18 32.34
C ASP A 203 2.34 8.80 31.01
N VAL A 204 2.23 7.98 29.97
CA VAL A 204 1.63 8.39 28.69
C VAL A 204 0.63 7.36 28.23
N GLU A 205 -0.53 7.86 27.78
CA GLU A 205 -1.56 7.05 27.13
C GLU A 205 -1.28 6.95 25.64
N ILE A 206 -1.37 5.73 25.11
CA ILE A 206 -1.05 5.38 23.73
C ILE A 206 -2.21 4.56 23.18
N THR A 207 -2.83 5.03 22.11
CA THR A 207 -3.82 4.24 21.38
C THR A 207 -3.10 3.41 20.33
N LEU A 208 -3.30 2.10 20.37
CA LEU A 208 -2.80 1.18 19.36
C LEU A 208 -3.67 1.27 18.11
N ASP A 209 -3.03 1.26 16.94
CA ASP A 209 -3.71 1.39 15.67
C ASP A 209 -3.48 0.16 14.80
N GLY A 210 -4.53 -0.22 14.06
CA GLY A 210 -4.48 -1.32 13.11
C GLY A 210 -5.69 -1.34 12.20
N THR A 211 -5.56 -2.06 11.10
CA THR A 211 -6.63 -2.23 10.11
C THR A 211 -6.87 -3.70 9.81
N ASP A 212 -8.12 -4.06 9.57
CA ASP A 212 -8.51 -5.39 9.10
C ASP A 212 -9.06 -5.30 7.67
N PRO A 213 -8.61 -6.14 6.73
CA PRO A 213 -9.09 -6.10 5.33
C PRO A 213 -10.58 -6.40 5.16
N SER A 214 -11.21 -7.03 6.16
CA SER A 214 -12.63 -7.38 6.17
C SER A 214 -13.45 -6.56 7.17
N ASP A 215 -12.89 -5.44 7.67
CA ASP A 215 -13.52 -4.56 8.66
C ASP A 215 -13.93 -5.27 9.97
N LEU A 216 -13.22 -6.34 10.33
CA LEU A 216 -13.47 -7.04 11.59
C LEU A 216 -12.85 -6.27 12.77
N SER A 217 -13.48 -6.41 13.95
CA SER A 217 -12.94 -5.84 15.18
C SER A 217 -11.61 -6.47 15.54
N LEU A 218 -10.66 -5.63 15.93
CA LEU A 218 -9.31 -6.05 16.32
C LEU A 218 -9.17 -6.15 17.84
N THR A 219 -8.37 -7.11 18.26
CA THR A 219 -7.84 -7.21 19.62
C THR A 219 -6.33 -7.11 19.56
N TYR A 220 -5.71 -6.51 20.58
CA TYR A 220 -4.28 -6.26 20.58
C TYR A 220 -3.58 -7.05 21.68
N THR A 221 -2.38 -7.52 21.40
CA THR A 221 -1.49 -8.20 22.36
C THR A 221 -0.17 -7.44 22.40
N VAL A 222 0.24 -7.03 23.61
CA VAL A 222 1.40 -6.15 23.85
C VAL A 222 2.51 -6.93 24.55
N GLU A 223 3.76 -6.74 24.09
CA GLU A 223 4.97 -7.19 24.76
C GLU A 223 5.49 -6.06 25.69
N ASN A 224 6.15 -6.46 26.79
CA ASN A 224 6.66 -5.45 27.74
C ASN A 224 7.88 -4.69 27.20
N PRO A 225 8.00 -3.38 27.48
CA PRO A 225 9.19 -2.59 27.21
C PRO A 225 10.36 -2.98 28.14
N THR A 226 11.56 -2.46 27.84
CA THR A 226 12.76 -2.74 28.62
C THR A 226 12.92 -1.81 29.81
N HIS A 227 12.54 -0.55 29.67
CA HIS A 227 12.79 0.52 30.64
C HIS A 227 11.51 1.15 31.20
N GLY A 228 10.44 0.38 31.23
CA GLY A 228 9.14 0.80 31.77
C GLY A 228 8.19 -0.37 31.93
N THR A 229 6.93 -0.06 32.13
CA THR A 229 5.84 -1.02 32.18
C THR A 229 4.68 -0.54 31.33
N VAL A 230 3.88 -1.47 30.84
CA VAL A 230 2.65 -1.17 30.09
C VAL A 230 1.46 -1.81 30.80
N LEU A 231 0.39 -1.03 30.90
CA LEU A 231 -0.93 -1.50 31.33
C LEU A 231 -1.88 -1.34 30.16
N GLN A 232 -2.42 -2.44 29.68
CA GLN A 232 -3.33 -2.46 28.53
C GLN A 232 -4.78 -2.49 28.97
N ASP A 233 -5.62 -1.68 28.33
CA ASP A 233 -7.08 -1.73 28.40
C ASP A 233 -7.63 -1.61 26.95
N ASP A 234 -7.94 -2.76 26.35
CA ASP A 234 -8.37 -2.91 24.94
C ASP A 234 -7.33 -2.37 23.96
N ASP A 235 -7.61 -1.31 23.22
CA ASP A 235 -6.71 -0.64 22.27
C ASP A 235 -5.88 0.47 22.90
N VAL A 236 -6.08 0.77 24.19
CA VAL A 236 -5.37 1.79 24.92
C VAL A 236 -4.31 1.16 25.82
N VAL A 237 -3.10 1.71 25.78
CA VAL A 237 -1.97 1.30 26.60
C VAL A 237 -1.45 2.50 27.39
N ILE A 238 -1.33 2.34 28.69
CA ILE A 238 -0.63 3.31 29.55
C ILE A 238 0.80 2.81 29.72
N TYR A 239 1.76 3.56 29.18
CA TYR A 239 3.18 3.34 29.43
C TYR A 239 3.65 4.17 30.61
N THR A 240 4.30 3.52 31.58
CA THR A 240 4.95 4.15 32.75
C THR A 240 6.46 3.94 32.63
N PRO A 241 7.28 4.99 32.46
CA PRO A 241 8.72 4.86 32.45
C PRO A 241 9.25 4.33 33.82
N ALA A 242 10.35 3.59 33.79
CA ALA A 242 11.06 3.26 35.02
C ALA A 242 11.49 4.57 35.73
N THR A 243 11.58 4.51 37.07
CA THR A 243 11.94 5.69 37.88
C THR A 243 13.23 6.32 37.37
N ASP A 244 13.20 7.64 37.13
CA ASP A 244 14.32 8.45 36.64
C ASP A 244 14.94 8.00 35.30
N TYR A 245 14.28 7.15 34.57
CA TYR A 245 14.73 6.74 33.22
C TYR A 245 14.58 7.89 32.22
N ILE A 246 15.60 8.08 31.41
CA ILE A 246 15.64 8.99 30.27
C ILE A 246 16.26 8.27 29.08
N GLY A 247 15.76 8.53 27.87
CA GLY A 247 16.27 7.92 26.64
C GLY A 247 15.18 7.18 25.87
N GLU A 248 15.63 6.35 24.94
CA GLU A 248 14.75 5.58 24.06
C GLU A 248 14.29 4.29 24.74
N ASP A 249 12.99 4.00 24.66
CA ASP A 249 12.40 2.71 24.99
C ASP A 249 11.43 2.27 23.89
N ARG A 250 10.98 1.06 23.93
CA ARG A 250 10.02 0.54 22.96
C ARG A 250 9.32 -0.69 23.49
N PHE A 251 8.12 -0.90 22.99
CA PHE A 251 7.45 -2.18 23.07
C PHE A 251 6.88 -2.59 21.71
N THR A 252 6.52 -3.84 21.56
CA THR A 252 5.90 -4.36 20.35
C THR A 252 4.49 -4.82 20.63
N PHE A 253 3.66 -4.84 19.59
CA PHE A 253 2.31 -5.36 19.69
C PHE A 253 1.86 -6.00 18.37
N THR A 254 0.87 -6.88 18.47
CA THR A 254 0.19 -7.50 17.32
C THR A 254 -1.30 -7.21 17.40
N ALA A 255 -1.95 -7.12 16.24
CA ALA A 255 -3.40 -7.02 16.12
C ALA A 255 -3.98 -8.36 15.63
N SER A 256 -5.11 -8.78 16.18
CA SER A 256 -5.79 -10.03 15.78
C SER A 256 -7.27 -9.78 15.54
N ASN A 257 -7.80 -10.34 14.42
CA ASN A 257 -9.24 -10.36 14.13
C ASN A 257 -9.96 -11.63 14.66
N GLY A 258 -9.26 -12.40 15.50
CA GLY A 258 -9.78 -13.66 16.07
C GLY A 258 -9.45 -14.91 15.25
N THR A 259 -9.07 -14.77 13.97
CA THR A 259 -8.64 -15.85 13.08
C THR A 259 -7.17 -15.69 12.68
N TYR A 260 -6.79 -14.49 12.29
CA TYR A 260 -5.44 -14.13 11.85
C TYR A 260 -4.85 -13.05 12.76
N SER A 261 -3.53 -13.04 12.84
CA SER A 261 -2.77 -12.01 13.56
C SER A 261 -1.83 -11.28 12.60
N SER A 262 -1.62 -9.99 12.85
CA SER A 262 -0.69 -9.16 12.10
C SER A 262 0.76 -9.57 12.35
N GLU A 263 1.66 -9.09 11.51
CA GLU A 263 3.06 -8.91 11.88
C GLU A 263 3.16 -7.96 13.09
N SER A 264 4.30 -8.06 13.79
CA SER A 264 4.56 -7.22 14.97
C SER A 264 4.84 -5.76 14.58
N ALA A 265 4.12 -4.84 15.19
CA ALA A 265 4.35 -3.39 15.09
C ALA A 265 5.11 -2.88 16.33
N ILE A 266 5.78 -1.74 16.18
CA ILE A 266 6.63 -1.14 17.22
C ILE A 266 6.05 0.19 17.66
N VAL A 267 5.91 0.37 18.98
CA VAL A 267 5.77 1.69 19.58
C VAL A 267 7.14 2.14 20.09
N SER A 268 7.68 3.19 19.48
CA SER A 268 8.94 3.82 19.91
C SER A 268 8.63 4.97 20.85
N ILE A 269 9.31 5.02 22.01
CA ILE A 269 9.04 5.98 23.07
C ILE A 269 10.32 6.74 23.37
N THR A 270 10.25 8.08 23.35
CA THR A 270 11.32 8.96 23.82
C THR A 270 10.95 9.50 25.19
N VAL A 271 11.71 9.14 26.21
CA VAL A 271 11.55 9.65 27.57
C VAL A 271 12.49 10.82 27.78
N ASN A 272 11.94 12.01 27.83
CA ASN A 272 12.68 13.26 27.96
C ASN A 272 13.08 13.53 29.40
N THR A 273 14.25 14.18 29.62
CA THR A 273 14.67 14.62 30.94
C THR A 273 13.87 15.83 31.42
N LEU A 274 13.65 15.92 32.73
CA LEU A 274 13.16 17.11 33.39
C LEU A 274 14.24 17.78 34.25
N VAL A 275 15.48 17.23 34.24
CA VAL A 275 16.60 17.76 34.99
C VAL A 275 17.14 19.02 34.31
N PRO A 276 17.21 20.17 35.03
CA PRO A 276 17.79 21.38 34.47
C PRO A 276 19.30 21.24 34.29
N THR A 277 19.86 22.04 33.38
CA THR A 277 21.30 22.06 33.11
C THR A 277 21.95 23.35 33.62
N ALA A 278 23.15 23.23 34.14
CA ALA A 278 24.07 24.34 34.37
C ALA A 278 25.39 24.06 33.68
N SER A 279 26.01 25.07 33.08
CA SER A 279 27.26 24.96 32.34
C SER A 279 28.29 25.96 32.88
N ASP A 280 29.57 25.60 32.72
CA ASP A 280 30.67 26.44 33.13
C ASP A 280 30.65 27.79 32.40
N VAL A 281 30.97 28.84 33.10
CA VAL A 281 31.12 30.18 32.56
C VAL A 281 32.42 30.84 33.05
N SER A 282 32.93 31.77 32.26
CA SER A 282 34.13 32.50 32.63
C SER A 282 33.97 33.99 32.37
N ALA A 283 34.66 34.81 33.20
CA ALA A 283 34.68 36.25 33.05
C ALA A 283 36.04 36.83 33.39
N LEU A 284 36.26 38.05 32.91
CA LEU A 284 37.46 38.84 33.15
C LEU A 284 37.09 40.09 33.90
N THR A 285 37.92 40.44 34.87
CA THR A 285 37.83 41.75 35.56
C THR A 285 39.25 42.26 35.88
N GLN A 286 39.29 43.44 36.45
CA GLN A 286 40.55 44.01 36.98
C GLN A 286 40.50 44.02 38.53
N MET A 287 41.65 44.10 39.12
CA MET A 287 41.73 44.17 40.58
C MET A 287 40.85 45.31 41.14
N ASN A 288 40.21 45.06 42.22
CA ASN A 288 39.30 46.00 42.90
C ASN A 288 38.09 46.42 42.04
N THR A 289 37.74 45.65 41.00
CA THR A 289 36.62 45.95 40.12
C THR A 289 35.63 44.80 40.09
N ASP A 290 34.35 45.09 40.41
CA ASP A 290 33.26 44.10 40.35
C ASP A 290 33.01 43.62 38.93
N VAL A 291 32.56 42.37 38.80
CA VAL A 291 32.09 41.81 37.52
C VAL A 291 30.76 41.09 37.70
N TYR A 292 29.87 41.24 36.72
CA TYR A 292 28.58 40.58 36.67
C TYR A 292 28.62 39.49 35.66
N VAL A 293 28.42 38.23 36.08
CA VAL A 293 28.53 37.04 35.24
C VAL A 293 27.15 36.40 35.13
N PRO A 294 26.50 36.45 33.97
CA PRO A 294 25.28 35.71 33.77
C PRO A 294 25.54 34.21 33.82
N SER A 295 24.66 33.48 34.46
CA SER A 295 24.69 32.00 34.41
C SER A 295 24.41 31.50 33.00
N ASN A 296 24.93 30.30 32.72
CA ASN A 296 24.53 29.54 31.54
C ASN A 296 23.78 28.28 32.00
N ALA A 297 22.46 28.46 32.19
CA ALA A 297 21.59 27.42 32.69
C ALA A 297 20.27 27.41 31.94
N SER A 298 19.68 26.23 31.76
CA SER A 298 18.39 26.06 31.13
C SER A 298 17.60 24.93 31.77
N ASP A 299 16.28 25.02 31.67
CA ASP A 299 15.35 23.95 32.02
C ASP A 299 14.71 23.39 30.77
N PRO A 300 14.70 22.05 30.53
CA PRO A 300 14.16 21.44 29.31
C PRO A 300 12.64 21.65 29.19
N ALA A 301 11.90 21.81 30.28
CA ALA A 301 10.47 22.09 30.26
C ALA A 301 10.15 23.59 30.31
N GLY A 302 11.17 24.47 30.34
CA GLY A 302 11.01 25.93 30.44
C GLY A 302 10.56 26.42 31.83
N ALA A 303 10.76 25.60 32.86
CA ALA A 303 10.42 26.00 34.23
C ALA A 303 11.36 27.09 34.73
N SER A 304 10.87 27.89 35.69
CA SER A 304 11.67 28.92 36.37
C SER A 304 12.75 28.29 37.22
N LEU A 305 13.99 28.76 37.06
CA LEU A 305 15.14 28.26 37.80
C LEU A 305 15.43 29.11 39.05
N THR A 306 15.80 28.41 40.10
CA THR A 306 16.45 28.99 41.28
C THR A 306 17.94 28.65 41.28
N TYR A 307 18.77 29.54 41.71
CA TYR A 307 20.23 29.44 41.66
C TYR A 307 20.81 29.40 43.08
N SER A 308 21.84 28.57 43.24
CA SER A 308 22.56 28.49 44.53
C SER A 308 24.07 28.37 44.28
N ILE A 309 24.85 29.16 45.01
CA ILE A 309 26.29 29.00 45.08
C ILE A 309 26.59 27.83 46.01
N VAL A 310 27.28 26.82 45.54
CA VAL A 310 27.62 25.60 46.31
C VAL A 310 28.93 25.76 47.02
N VAL A 311 29.98 26.11 46.27
CA VAL A 311 31.31 26.41 46.83
C VAL A 311 31.59 27.88 46.59
N PRO A 312 31.75 28.70 47.63
CA PRO A 312 32.04 30.12 47.46
C PRO A 312 33.48 30.35 46.94
N PRO A 313 33.75 31.51 46.30
CA PRO A 313 35.10 31.83 45.84
C PRO A 313 36.06 32.02 47.01
N ALA A 314 37.35 31.69 46.77
CA ALA A 314 38.40 31.79 47.81
C ALA A 314 38.96 33.20 47.96
N ASN A 315 38.99 33.98 46.86
CA ASN A 315 39.64 35.28 46.81
C ASN A 315 38.69 36.43 46.45
N GLY A 316 37.45 36.31 46.85
CA GLY A 316 36.40 37.31 46.59
C GLY A 316 35.08 36.95 47.25
N ILE A 317 34.07 37.69 46.90
CA ILE A 317 32.69 37.46 47.35
C ILE A 317 31.82 37.34 46.05
N ALA A 318 31.00 36.30 45.97
CA ALA A 318 30.00 36.16 44.93
C ALA A 318 28.58 36.24 45.53
N ILE A 319 27.72 37.03 44.93
CA ILE A 319 26.31 37.17 45.29
C ILE A 319 25.46 36.86 44.05
N GLU A 320 24.53 35.93 44.22
CA GLU A 320 23.62 35.53 43.16
C GLU A 320 22.35 36.41 43.20
N THR A 321 21.87 36.85 42.05
CA THR A 321 20.59 37.55 41.87
C THR A 321 19.98 37.21 40.52
N ASN A 322 18.90 36.40 40.53
CA ASN A 322 18.15 36.02 39.33
C ASN A 322 19.02 35.48 38.15
N GLY A 323 19.98 34.62 38.46
CA GLY A 323 20.86 34.00 37.47
C GLY A 323 22.07 34.85 37.07
N VAL A 324 22.32 35.95 37.75
CA VAL A 324 23.52 36.78 37.58
C VAL A 324 24.35 36.74 38.86
N PHE A 325 25.62 36.40 38.73
CA PHE A 325 26.59 36.38 39.80
C PHE A 325 27.38 37.71 39.83
N ALA A 326 27.17 38.52 40.85
CA ALA A 326 28.00 39.68 41.11
C ALA A 326 29.23 39.23 41.91
N TYR A 327 30.41 39.29 41.31
CA TYR A 327 31.67 38.94 41.98
C TYR A 327 32.51 40.17 42.27
N THR A 328 32.94 40.29 43.50
CA THR A 328 33.84 41.34 44.00
C THR A 328 35.15 40.70 44.43
N PRO A 329 36.29 40.98 43.78
CA PRO A 329 37.60 40.48 44.20
C PRO A 329 38.01 41.01 45.58
N ASN A 330 38.78 40.21 46.35
CA ASN A 330 39.46 40.74 47.54
C ASN A 330 40.43 41.89 47.16
N LEU A 331 40.64 42.78 48.07
CA LEU A 331 41.50 43.97 47.88
C LEU A 331 42.86 43.55 47.29
N ASP A 332 43.25 44.17 46.19
CA ASP A 332 44.56 44.03 45.52
C ASP A 332 44.86 42.60 45.05
N TYR A 333 43.83 41.70 44.95
CA TYR A 333 44.01 40.37 44.44
C TYR A 333 44.13 40.39 42.87
N VAL A 334 45.15 39.66 42.35
CA VAL A 334 45.39 39.39 40.92
C VAL A 334 45.57 37.89 40.75
N GLY A 335 44.91 37.29 39.83
CA GLY A 335 45.00 35.84 39.58
C GLY A 335 43.66 35.26 39.13
N THR A 336 43.52 33.96 39.29
CA THR A 336 42.26 33.26 38.94
C THR A 336 41.56 32.84 40.23
N ASP A 337 40.26 33.11 40.32
CA ASP A 337 39.41 32.63 41.37
C ASP A 337 38.19 31.86 40.74
N SER A 338 37.54 31.04 41.52
CA SER A 338 36.40 30.28 41.04
C SER A 338 35.42 29.94 42.14
N PHE A 339 34.17 29.76 41.76
CA PHE A 339 33.11 29.25 42.63
C PHE A 339 32.22 28.32 41.83
N THR A 340 31.46 27.46 42.51
CA THR A 340 30.51 26.57 41.82
C THR A 340 29.07 26.95 42.12
N TYR A 341 28.20 26.64 41.19
CA TYR A 341 26.76 26.85 41.32
C TYR A 341 25.95 25.68 40.82
N LYS A 342 24.71 25.56 41.33
CA LYS A 342 23.67 24.67 40.84
C LYS A 342 22.41 25.47 40.53
N VAL A 343 21.56 24.87 39.72
CA VAL A 343 20.21 25.37 39.47
C VAL A 343 19.18 24.32 39.82
N SER A 344 17.99 24.74 40.25
CA SER A 344 16.87 23.85 40.51
C SER A 344 15.59 24.42 39.91
N ASN A 345 14.76 23.56 39.34
CA ASN A 345 13.42 23.88 38.87
C ASN A 345 12.34 23.63 39.94
N GLY A 346 12.74 23.33 41.16
CA GLY A 346 11.87 23.02 42.30
C GLY A 346 11.66 21.51 42.51
N THR A 347 11.92 20.67 41.49
CA THR A 347 11.81 19.21 41.59
C THR A 347 13.19 18.55 41.42
N TYR A 348 13.95 18.99 40.43
CA TYR A 348 15.26 18.45 40.10
C TYR A 348 16.35 19.52 40.19
N GLU A 349 17.57 19.06 40.46
CA GLU A 349 18.77 19.92 40.52
C GLU A 349 19.74 19.54 39.38
N SER A 350 20.43 20.54 38.86
CA SER A 350 21.53 20.32 37.91
C SER A 350 22.75 19.70 38.58
N THR A 351 23.68 19.20 37.77
CA THR A 351 25.07 19.03 38.19
C THR A 351 25.68 20.39 38.55
N GLU A 352 26.79 20.38 39.34
CA GLU A 352 27.56 21.60 39.59
C GLU A 352 28.25 22.10 38.32
N ALA A 353 28.22 23.42 38.14
CA ALA A 353 28.95 24.15 37.15
C ALA A 353 29.89 25.19 37.78
N THR A 354 30.99 25.47 37.13
CA THR A 354 32.04 26.35 37.62
C THR A 354 31.97 27.73 36.99
N VAL A 355 32.02 28.75 37.82
CA VAL A 355 32.31 30.13 37.38
C VAL A 355 33.78 30.44 37.64
N THR A 356 34.52 30.76 36.58
CA THR A 356 35.94 31.08 36.61
C THR A 356 36.13 32.57 36.35
N ILE A 357 36.77 33.29 37.27
CA ILE A 357 37.05 34.71 37.13
C ILE A 357 38.57 34.90 37.02
N THR A 358 39.00 35.57 35.95
CA THR A 358 40.41 36.00 35.82
C THR A 358 40.52 37.49 36.14
N ILE A 359 41.31 37.80 37.15
CA ILE A 359 41.49 39.14 37.69
C ILE A 359 42.88 39.63 37.22
N GLY A 360 42.88 40.64 36.33
CA GLY A 360 44.08 41.28 35.83
C GLY A 360 44.59 42.42 36.72
N ALA A 361 45.89 42.79 36.60
CA ALA A 361 46.35 44.05 37.18
C ALA A 361 45.70 45.24 36.50
N SER A 362 45.46 46.30 37.25
CA SER A 362 44.86 47.56 36.74
C SER A 362 45.80 48.26 35.74
#